data_361bafbfc8304faeb9199274dfe7ba23
#
_entry.id   361bafbfc8304faeb9199274dfe7ba23
#
_cell.length_a   1.000
_cell.length_b   1.000
_cell.length_c   1.000
_cell.angle_alpha   90.00
_cell.angle_beta   90.00
_cell.angle_gamma   90.00
#
_symmetry.space_group_name_H-M   'P 1'
#
loop_
_entity.id
_entity.type
_entity.pdbx_description
1 polymer ?
#
loop_
_entity_poly.entity_id
_entity_poly.type
_entity_poly.pdbx_seq_one_letter_code
_entity_poly.pdbx_strand_id
1 'polypeptide(L)'
;MKGVITSVIVLIVSVIFYFVYVKNNVSLFQKFSTTTNDAFEEINKLSLPAANTIMEHSIAFRKVANMIQRSPAFELHGCQISIELRKIENTITIAGNSFIEFYSEGSKIYETLNEEIGNILNRVDSKILIYLQNENNSKYFDERLNIMIKKIKEFKKLVDNGRNSIFDIVDNINNNESNFEDGIKGAEEFIKNGECDSKYLVDIIKAKRELEIVNHILNHFNNTNGNLDKMSQILNSYQGDLLNVSDEIKNVSKFEVTREDLKHLRLALDILKESHYKFIRKSLNCTL
;
A
#
# COMPACT_ATOMS: atom_id res chain seq x y z
N MET A 1 14.54 44.79 -44.72
CA MET A 1 13.48 44.13 -43.91
C MET A 1 13.32 42.62 -44.18
N LYS A 2 13.43 42.12 -45.42
CA LYS A 2 13.29 40.68 -45.70
C LYS A 2 14.31 39.78 -44.97
N GLY A 3 15.57 40.18 -44.83
CA GLY A 3 16.61 39.38 -44.16
C GLY A 3 16.42 39.18 -42.64
N VAL A 4 15.84 40.18 -41.97
CA VAL A 4 15.60 40.10 -40.50
C VAL A 4 14.47 39.12 -40.18
N ILE A 5 13.42 39.11 -41.00
CA ILE A 5 12.28 38.20 -40.84
C ILE A 5 12.72 36.75 -41.06
N THR A 6 13.58 36.48 -42.04
CA THR A 6 14.10 35.11 -42.29
C THR A 6 14.96 34.63 -41.14
N SER A 7 15.81 35.47 -40.54
CA SER A 7 16.62 35.12 -39.39
C SER A 7 15.78 34.81 -38.14
N VAL A 8 14.71 35.57 -37.91
CA VAL A 8 13.79 35.32 -36.78
C VAL A 8 13.03 34.00 -36.96
N ILE A 9 12.57 33.70 -38.17
CA ILE A 9 11.87 32.42 -38.45
C ILE A 9 12.83 31.23 -38.25
N VAL A 10 14.07 31.31 -38.73
CA VAL A 10 15.07 30.25 -38.54
C VAL A 10 15.36 30.04 -37.06
N LEU A 11 15.44 31.12 -36.28
CA LEU A 11 15.69 31.02 -34.83
C LEU A 11 14.49 30.38 -34.11
N ILE A 12 13.26 30.76 -34.44
CA ILE A 12 12.05 30.15 -33.85
C ILE A 12 11.95 28.68 -34.25
N VAL A 13 12.20 28.31 -35.48
CA VAL A 13 12.19 26.92 -35.95
C VAL A 13 13.29 26.12 -35.25
N SER A 14 14.49 26.68 -35.09
CA SER A 14 15.59 26.02 -34.34
C SER A 14 15.25 25.83 -32.87
N VAL A 15 14.61 26.79 -32.23
CA VAL A 15 14.16 26.70 -30.85
C VAL A 15 13.04 25.66 -30.71
N ILE A 16 12.07 25.65 -31.62
CA ILE A 16 11.00 24.63 -31.63
C ILE A 16 11.62 23.25 -31.90
N PHE A 17 12.53 23.12 -32.86
CA PHE A 17 13.24 21.85 -33.13
C PHE A 17 14.07 21.39 -31.91
N TYR A 18 14.77 22.32 -31.25
CA TYR A 18 15.51 22.04 -30.04
C TYR A 18 14.58 21.60 -28.92
N PHE A 19 13.45 22.30 -28.67
CA PHE A 19 12.47 21.89 -27.66
C PHE A 19 11.80 20.54 -27.99
N VAL A 20 11.43 20.30 -29.23
CA VAL A 20 10.86 19.03 -29.68
C VAL A 20 11.90 17.90 -29.60
N TYR A 21 13.14 18.17 -29.99
CA TYR A 21 14.25 17.21 -29.91
C TYR A 21 14.66 16.90 -28.46
N VAL A 22 14.77 17.92 -27.61
CA VAL A 22 15.11 17.76 -26.20
C VAL A 22 13.95 17.09 -25.42
N LYS A 23 12.69 17.44 -25.73
CA LYS A 23 11.52 16.84 -25.09
C LYS A 23 11.30 15.37 -25.49
N ASN A 24 11.79 14.97 -26.67
CA ASN A 24 11.67 13.57 -27.13
C ASN A 24 12.85 12.69 -26.75
N ASN A 25 13.89 13.22 -26.09
CA ASN A 25 15.07 12.47 -25.66
C ASN A 25 15.16 12.28 -24.14
N VAL A 26 14.03 12.01 -23.48
CA VAL A 26 14.09 11.50 -22.11
C VAL A 26 14.72 10.11 -22.18
N SER A 27 15.86 9.93 -21.50
CA SER A 27 16.54 8.63 -21.53
C SER A 27 15.66 7.55 -20.87
N LEU A 28 15.83 6.31 -21.31
CA LEU A 28 15.10 5.16 -20.71
C LEU A 28 15.35 5.05 -19.21
N PHE A 29 16.56 5.35 -18.76
CA PHE A 29 16.90 5.35 -17.35
C PHE A 29 16.28 6.50 -16.57
N GLN A 30 16.10 7.65 -17.20
CA GLN A 30 15.37 8.76 -16.60
C GLN A 30 13.89 8.42 -16.44
N LYS A 31 13.25 7.83 -17.47
CA LYS A 31 11.86 7.33 -17.37
C LYS A 31 11.74 6.31 -16.25
N PHE A 32 12.59 5.29 -16.27
CA PHE A 32 12.62 4.25 -15.25
C PHE A 32 12.79 4.82 -13.83
N SER A 33 13.72 5.75 -13.66
CA SER A 33 13.96 6.40 -12.37
C SER A 33 12.76 7.22 -11.91
N THR A 34 12.19 8.04 -12.80
CA THR A 34 11.03 8.88 -12.47
C THR A 34 9.84 8.02 -12.05
N THR A 35 9.49 7.01 -12.83
CA THR A 35 8.36 6.13 -12.49
C THR A 35 8.58 5.35 -11.19
N THR A 36 9.82 4.92 -10.92
CA THR A 36 10.18 4.26 -9.66
C THR A 36 10.04 5.22 -8.48
N ASN A 37 10.56 6.44 -8.61
CA ASN A 37 10.49 7.46 -7.58
C ASN A 37 9.03 7.83 -7.25
N ASP A 38 8.23 8.14 -8.28
CA ASP A 38 6.84 8.54 -8.11
C ASP A 38 6.03 7.45 -7.41
N ALA A 39 6.17 6.19 -7.85
CA ALA A 39 5.45 5.07 -7.26
C ALA A 39 5.79 4.87 -5.77
N PHE A 40 7.08 4.84 -5.42
CA PHE A 40 7.49 4.56 -4.04
C PHE A 40 7.37 5.77 -3.11
N GLU A 41 7.47 7.00 -3.62
CA GLU A 41 7.11 8.19 -2.85
C GLU A 41 5.62 8.24 -2.51
N GLU A 42 4.75 7.87 -3.43
CA GLU A 42 3.31 7.80 -3.18
C GLU A 42 2.97 6.68 -2.18
N ILE A 43 3.56 5.49 -2.32
CA ILE A 43 3.39 4.39 -1.35
C ILE A 43 3.84 4.82 0.05
N ASN A 44 4.90 5.60 0.16
CA ASN A 44 5.40 6.10 1.44
C ASN A 44 4.42 7.03 2.16
N LYS A 45 3.58 7.76 1.44
CA LYS A 45 2.57 8.67 2.00
C LYS A 45 1.35 7.93 2.55
N LEU A 46 1.15 6.66 2.18
CA LEU A 46 0.02 5.88 2.66
C LEU A 46 0.18 5.50 4.13
N SER A 47 -0.86 5.70 4.92
CA SER A 47 -0.90 5.26 6.32
C SER A 47 -1.41 3.82 6.39
N LEU A 48 -0.51 2.87 6.63
CA LEU A 48 -0.84 1.47 6.84
C LEU A 48 -0.60 1.10 8.31
N PRO A 49 -1.52 0.40 8.97
CA PRO A 49 -1.37 -0.02 10.35
C PRO A 49 -0.33 -1.14 10.48
N ALA A 50 0.34 -1.22 11.62
CA ALA A 50 1.10 -2.40 11.98
C ALA A 50 0.17 -3.59 12.23
N ALA A 51 0.66 -4.80 12.01
CA ALA A 51 -0.09 -6.03 12.29
C ALA A 51 -0.57 -6.12 13.74
N ASN A 52 0.26 -5.69 14.69
CA ASN A 52 -0.09 -5.66 16.12
C ASN A 52 -1.26 -4.72 16.40
N THR A 53 -1.31 -3.55 15.76
CA THR A 53 -2.43 -2.60 15.91
C THR A 53 -3.74 -3.23 15.44
N ILE A 54 -3.72 -3.99 14.34
CA ILE A 54 -4.89 -4.74 13.87
C ILE A 54 -5.29 -5.78 14.92
N MET A 55 -4.33 -6.57 15.43
CA MET A 55 -4.60 -7.61 16.42
C MET A 55 -5.12 -7.07 17.76
N GLU A 56 -4.68 -5.88 18.19
CA GLU A 56 -5.18 -5.23 19.41
C GLU A 56 -6.69 -4.99 19.36
N HIS A 57 -7.24 -4.73 18.18
CA HIS A 57 -8.67 -4.58 18.02
C HIS A 57 -9.44 -5.88 18.33
N SER A 58 -8.86 -7.06 18.07
CA SER A 58 -9.49 -8.34 18.43
C SER A 58 -9.74 -8.47 19.92
N ILE A 59 -8.84 -7.93 20.74
CA ILE A 59 -8.97 -7.94 22.21
C ILE A 59 -10.17 -7.11 22.66
N ALA A 60 -10.43 -5.96 22.01
CA ALA A 60 -11.59 -5.12 22.30
C ALA A 60 -12.89 -5.90 22.03
N PHE A 61 -13.02 -6.52 20.86
CA PHE A 61 -14.20 -7.32 20.50
C PHE A 61 -14.42 -8.50 21.47
N ARG A 62 -13.36 -9.20 21.88
CA ARG A 62 -13.43 -10.28 22.88
C ARG A 62 -13.94 -9.79 24.22
N LYS A 63 -13.45 -8.64 24.69
CA LYS A 63 -13.90 -8.05 25.97
C LYS A 63 -15.38 -7.71 25.93
N VAL A 64 -15.85 -7.07 24.86
CA VAL A 64 -17.26 -6.72 24.68
C VAL A 64 -18.12 -7.99 24.63
N ALA A 65 -17.74 -9.00 23.85
CA ALA A 65 -18.44 -10.27 23.75
C ALA A 65 -18.60 -10.94 25.13
N ASN A 66 -17.52 -11.00 25.91
CA ASN A 66 -17.54 -11.59 27.26
C ASN A 66 -18.42 -10.81 28.23
N MET A 67 -18.46 -9.49 28.13
CA MET A 67 -19.26 -8.63 28.99
C MET A 67 -20.74 -8.79 28.67
N ILE A 68 -21.12 -8.71 27.40
CA ILE A 68 -22.50 -8.88 26.95
C ILE A 68 -23.01 -10.29 27.29
N GLN A 69 -22.23 -11.33 27.10
CA GLN A 69 -22.62 -12.71 27.40
C GLN A 69 -22.92 -12.94 28.89
N ARG A 70 -22.26 -12.19 29.79
CA ARG A 70 -22.39 -12.36 31.24
C ARG A 70 -23.41 -11.43 31.89
N SER A 71 -23.88 -10.45 31.17
CA SER A 71 -24.80 -9.44 31.74
C SER A 71 -26.24 -9.88 31.58
N PRO A 72 -27.01 -10.02 32.66
CA PRO A 72 -28.46 -10.36 32.61
C PRO A 72 -29.27 -9.31 31.80
N ALA A 73 -28.78 -8.09 31.71
CA ALA A 73 -29.44 -7.05 30.93
C ALA A 73 -29.50 -7.35 29.43
N PHE A 74 -28.64 -8.25 28.94
CA PHE A 74 -28.61 -8.73 27.55
C PHE A 74 -29.21 -10.14 27.38
N GLU A 75 -30.00 -10.63 28.36
CA GLU A 75 -30.48 -12.02 28.36
C GLU A 75 -31.14 -12.44 27.04
N LEU A 76 -31.93 -11.56 26.43
CA LEU A 76 -32.63 -11.83 25.15
C LEU A 76 -31.71 -11.87 23.93
N HIS A 77 -30.71 -11.00 23.86
CA HIS A 77 -29.88 -10.79 22.65
C HIS A 77 -28.40 -11.11 22.89
N GLY A 78 -27.96 -11.23 24.13
CA GLY A 78 -26.55 -11.30 24.48
C GLY A 78 -25.81 -12.52 23.92
N CYS A 79 -26.48 -13.65 23.81
CA CYS A 79 -25.89 -14.85 23.22
C CYS A 79 -25.55 -14.62 21.74
N GLN A 80 -26.51 -14.12 20.97
CA GLN A 80 -26.34 -13.87 19.54
C GLN A 80 -25.26 -12.81 19.29
N ILE A 81 -25.36 -11.67 19.96
CA ILE A 81 -24.38 -10.58 19.85
C ILE A 81 -22.97 -11.07 20.23
N SER A 82 -22.84 -11.84 21.28
CA SER A 82 -21.56 -12.39 21.70
C SER A 82 -20.95 -13.31 20.63
N ILE A 83 -21.77 -14.14 19.97
CA ILE A 83 -21.30 -15.00 18.88
C ILE A 83 -20.80 -14.16 17.69
N GLU A 84 -21.56 -13.13 17.29
CA GLU A 84 -21.16 -12.27 16.16
C GLU A 84 -19.88 -11.47 16.48
N LEU A 85 -19.76 -10.91 17.68
CA LEU A 85 -18.54 -10.23 18.11
C LEU A 85 -17.32 -11.17 18.11
N ARG A 86 -17.49 -12.45 18.45
CA ARG A 86 -16.40 -13.45 18.38
C ARG A 86 -16.04 -13.82 16.95
N LYS A 87 -16.99 -13.83 16.02
CA LYS A 87 -16.71 -14.01 14.60
C LYS A 87 -15.85 -12.84 14.08
N ILE A 88 -16.24 -11.60 14.42
CA ILE A 88 -15.46 -10.41 14.06
C ILE A 88 -14.05 -10.47 14.68
N GLU A 89 -13.93 -10.82 15.97
CA GLU A 89 -12.64 -11.05 16.63
C GLU A 89 -11.73 -12.00 15.85
N ASN A 90 -12.29 -13.14 15.39
CA ASN A 90 -11.54 -14.12 14.62
C ASN A 90 -11.13 -13.56 13.24
N THR A 91 -12.01 -12.84 12.55
CA THR A 91 -11.72 -12.20 11.26
C THR A 91 -10.59 -11.16 11.42
N ILE A 92 -10.62 -10.37 12.50
CA ILE A 92 -9.54 -9.41 12.83
C ILE A 92 -8.20 -10.14 13.06
N THR A 93 -8.23 -11.27 13.75
CA THR A 93 -7.02 -12.08 14.01
C THR A 93 -6.44 -12.62 12.69
N ILE A 94 -7.29 -13.09 11.78
CA ILE A 94 -6.89 -13.54 10.44
C ILE A 94 -6.26 -12.38 9.65
N ALA A 95 -6.88 -11.20 9.67
CA ALA A 95 -6.34 -10.02 9.02
C ALA A 95 -4.99 -9.59 9.60
N GLY A 96 -4.82 -9.62 10.93
CA GLY A 96 -3.54 -9.35 11.57
C GLY A 96 -2.44 -10.29 11.07
N ASN A 97 -2.72 -11.60 10.94
CA ASN A 97 -1.79 -12.57 10.38
C ASN A 97 -1.47 -12.28 8.91
N SER A 98 -2.47 -11.90 8.10
CA SER A 98 -2.26 -11.48 6.70
C SER A 98 -1.34 -10.24 6.61
N PHE A 99 -1.41 -9.33 7.58
CA PHE A 99 -0.51 -8.16 7.62
C PHE A 99 0.91 -8.51 8.07
N ILE A 100 1.10 -9.53 8.92
CA ILE A 100 2.44 -10.08 9.23
C ILE A 100 3.07 -10.61 7.92
N GLU A 101 2.33 -11.41 7.16
CA GLU A 101 2.79 -11.92 5.86
C GLU A 101 3.06 -10.79 4.87
N PHE A 102 2.14 -9.82 4.77
CA PHE A 102 2.29 -8.64 3.90
C PHE A 102 3.60 -7.90 4.18
N TYR A 103 3.93 -7.61 5.44
CA TYR A 103 5.17 -6.91 5.78
C TYR A 103 6.41 -7.79 5.58
N SER A 104 6.36 -9.07 5.93
CA SER A 104 7.47 -10.00 5.77
C SER A 104 7.82 -10.23 4.31
N GLU A 105 6.84 -10.61 3.50
CA GLU A 105 7.06 -10.89 2.08
C GLU A 105 7.27 -9.59 1.28
N GLY A 106 6.58 -8.51 1.65
CA GLY A 106 6.80 -7.18 1.07
C GLY A 106 8.24 -6.71 1.26
N SER A 107 8.84 -6.91 2.44
CA SER A 107 10.25 -6.61 2.70
C SER A 107 11.19 -7.35 1.75
N LYS A 108 10.97 -8.65 1.53
CA LYS A 108 11.77 -9.46 0.58
C LYS A 108 11.64 -8.95 -0.87
N ILE A 109 10.45 -8.45 -1.22
CA ILE A 109 10.24 -7.86 -2.54
C ILE A 109 11.05 -6.57 -2.67
N TYR A 110 11.02 -5.69 -1.67
CA TYR A 110 11.87 -4.49 -1.64
C TYR A 110 13.36 -4.83 -1.76
N GLU A 111 13.84 -5.85 -1.05
CA GLU A 111 15.22 -6.35 -1.16
C GLU A 111 15.55 -6.76 -2.59
N THR A 112 14.68 -7.55 -3.23
CA THR A 112 14.87 -7.97 -4.62
C THR A 112 14.90 -6.77 -5.57
N LEU A 113 13.98 -5.80 -5.42
CA LEU A 113 13.95 -4.61 -6.27
C LEU A 113 15.23 -3.77 -6.10
N ASN A 114 15.71 -3.60 -4.86
CA ASN A 114 16.98 -2.92 -4.57
C ASN A 114 18.17 -3.64 -5.22
N GLU A 115 18.20 -4.97 -5.16
CA GLU A 115 19.22 -5.79 -5.77
C GLU A 115 19.21 -5.65 -7.29
N GLU A 116 18.05 -5.70 -7.94
CA GLU A 116 17.93 -5.59 -9.39
C GLU A 116 18.37 -4.21 -9.91
N ILE A 117 17.97 -3.12 -9.24
CA ILE A 117 18.45 -1.77 -9.58
C ILE A 117 19.97 -1.65 -9.34
N GLY A 118 20.47 -2.21 -8.24
CA GLY A 118 21.90 -2.27 -7.95
C GLY A 118 22.69 -3.03 -9.01
N ASN A 119 22.17 -4.16 -9.49
CA ASN A 119 22.76 -4.95 -10.58
C ASN A 119 22.80 -4.17 -11.90
N ILE A 120 21.72 -3.47 -12.23
CA ILE A 120 21.65 -2.57 -13.37
C ILE A 120 22.73 -1.48 -13.24
N LEU A 121 22.76 -0.79 -12.11
CA LEU A 121 23.72 0.29 -11.84
C LEU A 121 25.17 -0.17 -11.98
N ASN A 122 25.53 -1.29 -11.35
CA ASN A 122 26.87 -1.86 -11.42
C ASN A 122 27.26 -2.25 -12.86
N ARG A 123 26.33 -2.80 -13.63
CA ARG A 123 26.54 -3.15 -15.04
C ARG A 123 26.78 -1.92 -15.90
N VAL A 124 26.05 -0.83 -15.63
CA VAL A 124 26.20 0.45 -16.35
C VAL A 124 27.49 1.15 -15.94
N ASP A 125 27.81 1.24 -14.65
CA ASP A 125 29.02 1.91 -14.13
C ASP A 125 30.31 1.24 -14.63
N SER A 126 30.35 -0.10 -14.63
CA SER A 126 31.49 -0.87 -15.15
C SER A 126 31.73 -0.67 -16.65
N LYS A 127 30.72 -0.20 -17.41
CA LYS A 127 30.76 -0.10 -18.87
C LYS A 127 30.99 1.30 -19.42
N ILE A 128 30.81 2.36 -18.62
CA ILE A 128 31.24 3.72 -18.97
C ILE A 128 32.77 3.77 -19.17
N LEU A 129 33.49 2.82 -18.57
CA LEU A 129 34.95 2.69 -18.72
C LEU A 129 35.40 1.90 -19.97
N ILE A 130 34.48 1.24 -20.68
CA ILE A 130 34.82 0.37 -21.83
C ILE A 130 33.73 0.54 -22.90
N TYR A 131 34.08 1.09 -24.07
CA TYR A 131 33.20 1.17 -25.25
C TYR A 131 32.62 -0.23 -25.59
N LEU A 132 31.28 -0.42 -25.41
CA LEU A 132 30.71 -1.78 -25.43
C LEU A 132 29.59 -2.00 -26.43
N GLN A 133 29.67 -3.20 -27.01
CA GLN A 133 28.75 -3.79 -27.99
C GLN A 133 27.32 -3.95 -27.45
N ASN A 134 26.37 -3.48 -28.23
CA ASN A 134 25.02 -3.08 -27.85
C ASN A 134 24.02 -4.19 -27.53
N GLU A 135 24.06 -5.35 -28.19
CA GLU A 135 23.00 -6.38 -28.05
C GLU A 135 22.95 -7.06 -26.68
N ASN A 136 24.10 -7.27 -26.07
CA ASN A 136 24.18 -8.00 -24.79
C ASN A 136 23.67 -7.16 -23.59
N ASN A 137 23.54 -5.83 -23.75
CA ASN A 137 23.08 -4.95 -22.69
C ASN A 137 21.56 -4.85 -22.68
N SER A 138 20.93 -4.65 -23.83
CA SER A 138 19.48 -4.60 -23.94
C SER A 138 18.83 -5.85 -23.36
N LYS A 139 19.34 -7.02 -23.70
CA LYS A 139 18.88 -8.30 -23.16
C LYS A 139 19.05 -8.38 -21.63
N TYR A 140 20.20 -7.96 -21.10
CA TYR A 140 20.45 -7.96 -19.65
C TYR A 140 19.48 -7.07 -18.90
N PHE A 141 19.19 -5.85 -19.42
CA PHE A 141 18.22 -4.94 -18.82
C PHE A 141 16.82 -5.50 -18.86
N ASP A 142 16.40 -6.03 -20.00
CA ASP A 142 15.08 -6.64 -20.13
C ASP A 142 14.90 -7.80 -19.14
N GLU A 143 15.91 -8.65 -18.95
CA GLU A 143 15.88 -9.71 -17.94
C GLU A 143 15.69 -9.16 -16.52
N ARG A 144 16.41 -8.09 -16.14
CA ARG A 144 16.27 -7.46 -14.80
C ARG A 144 14.90 -6.82 -14.62
N LEU A 145 14.42 -6.07 -15.61
CA LEU A 145 13.09 -5.49 -15.59
C LEU A 145 11.99 -6.56 -15.48
N ASN A 146 12.11 -7.66 -16.19
CA ASN A 146 11.14 -8.75 -16.09
C ASN A 146 11.08 -9.38 -14.69
N ILE A 147 12.23 -9.47 -13.98
CA ILE A 147 12.25 -9.88 -12.57
C ILE A 147 11.51 -8.86 -11.70
N MET A 148 11.78 -7.56 -11.89
CA MET A 148 11.11 -6.49 -11.15
C MET A 148 9.59 -6.50 -11.41
N ILE A 149 9.16 -6.59 -12.66
CA ILE A 149 7.73 -6.68 -13.05
C ILE A 149 7.04 -7.85 -12.34
N LYS A 150 7.69 -9.01 -12.30
CA LYS A 150 7.17 -10.18 -11.58
C LYS A 150 7.05 -9.89 -10.10
N LYS A 151 8.05 -9.26 -9.48
CA LYS A 151 8.04 -8.91 -8.05
C LYS A 151 6.99 -7.87 -7.70
N ILE A 152 6.76 -6.89 -8.54
CA ILE A 152 5.67 -5.91 -8.37
C ILE A 152 4.30 -6.61 -8.46
N LYS A 153 4.13 -7.56 -9.37
CA LYS A 153 2.89 -8.36 -9.43
C LYS A 153 2.68 -9.20 -8.18
N GLU A 154 3.74 -9.79 -7.62
CA GLU A 154 3.68 -10.51 -6.34
C GLU A 154 3.31 -9.56 -5.20
N PHE A 155 3.90 -8.35 -5.15
CA PHE A 155 3.59 -7.34 -4.15
C PHE A 155 2.14 -6.87 -4.23
N LYS A 156 1.65 -6.58 -5.43
CA LYS A 156 0.23 -6.26 -5.65
C LYS A 156 -0.69 -7.33 -5.10
N LYS A 157 -0.38 -8.62 -5.32
CA LYS A 157 -1.18 -9.72 -4.78
C LYS A 157 -1.21 -9.72 -3.25
N LEU A 158 -0.09 -9.44 -2.58
CA LEU A 158 -0.05 -9.31 -1.11
C LEU A 158 -0.92 -8.15 -0.62
N VAL A 159 -0.87 -7.00 -1.30
CA VAL A 159 -1.73 -5.84 -1.01
C VAL A 159 -3.20 -6.20 -1.17
N ASP A 160 -3.58 -6.86 -2.27
CA ASP A 160 -4.96 -7.27 -2.53
C ASP A 160 -5.45 -8.29 -1.49
N ASN A 161 -4.61 -9.22 -1.04
CA ASN A 161 -4.93 -10.15 0.04
C ASN A 161 -5.18 -9.40 1.36
N GLY A 162 -4.30 -8.46 1.73
CA GLY A 162 -4.49 -7.62 2.92
C GLY A 162 -5.78 -6.80 2.84
N ARG A 163 -6.07 -6.21 1.67
CA ARG A 163 -7.31 -5.47 1.43
C ARG A 163 -8.55 -6.33 1.61
N ASN A 164 -8.57 -7.53 1.05
CA ASN A 164 -9.70 -8.44 1.19
C ASN A 164 -9.92 -8.83 2.65
N SER A 165 -8.84 -9.11 3.41
CA SER A 165 -8.94 -9.42 4.83
C SER A 165 -9.52 -8.26 5.66
N ILE A 166 -9.18 -7.00 5.33
CA ILE A 166 -9.76 -5.81 5.97
C ILE A 166 -11.22 -5.62 5.54
N PHE A 167 -11.53 -5.85 4.25
CA PHE A 167 -12.90 -5.77 3.75
C PHE A 167 -13.83 -6.75 4.48
N ASP A 168 -13.39 -7.98 4.72
CA ASP A 168 -14.15 -8.99 5.45
C ASP A 168 -14.48 -8.54 6.88
N ILE A 169 -13.59 -7.79 7.55
CA ILE A 169 -13.87 -7.21 8.87
C ILE A 169 -14.97 -6.15 8.76
N VAL A 170 -14.81 -5.21 7.82
CA VAL A 170 -15.78 -4.12 7.60
C VAL A 170 -17.15 -4.68 7.28
N ASP A 171 -17.22 -5.64 6.39
CA ASP A 171 -18.48 -6.31 6.00
C ASP A 171 -19.13 -7.03 7.19
N ASN A 172 -18.35 -7.77 7.97
CA ASN A 172 -18.86 -8.44 9.16
C ASN A 172 -19.39 -7.47 10.23
N ILE A 173 -18.74 -6.31 10.43
CA ILE A 173 -19.22 -5.28 11.37
C ILE A 173 -20.53 -4.68 10.85
N ASN A 174 -20.57 -4.23 9.59
CA ASN A 174 -21.75 -3.59 9.01
C ASN A 174 -22.96 -4.53 9.00
N ASN A 175 -22.78 -5.81 8.68
CA ASN A 175 -23.86 -6.80 8.67
C ASN A 175 -24.44 -7.09 10.06
N ASN A 176 -23.75 -6.73 11.12
CA ASN A 176 -24.19 -6.96 12.51
C ASN A 176 -24.56 -5.68 13.26
N GLU A 177 -24.45 -4.51 12.65
CA GLU A 177 -24.71 -3.21 13.30
C GLU A 177 -26.13 -3.15 13.88
N SER A 178 -27.15 -3.56 13.11
CA SER A 178 -28.54 -3.59 13.57
C SER A 178 -28.75 -4.52 14.78
N ASN A 179 -28.09 -5.68 14.80
CA ASN A 179 -28.16 -6.62 15.92
C ASN A 179 -27.58 -6.00 17.19
N PHE A 180 -26.49 -5.23 17.08
CA PHE A 180 -25.88 -4.56 18.22
C PHE A 180 -26.77 -3.45 18.74
N GLU A 181 -27.40 -2.64 17.86
CA GLU A 181 -28.34 -1.60 18.25
C GLU A 181 -29.60 -2.17 18.93
N ASP A 182 -30.17 -3.23 18.39
CA ASP A 182 -31.36 -3.87 18.96
C ASP A 182 -31.05 -4.49 20.32
N GLY A 183 -29.85 -5.05 20.47
CA GLY A 183 -29.40 -5.54 21.78
C GLY A 183 -29.24 -4.45 22.82
N ILE A 184 -28.73 -3.28 22.45
CA ILE A 184 -28.64 -2.11 23.35
C ILE A 184 -30.03 -1.62 23.74
N LYS A 185 -30.95 -1.46 22.76
CA LYS A 185 -32.33 -1.04 23.01
C LYS A 185 -33.04 -2.00 23.96
N GLY A 186 -32.92 -3.31 23.72
CA GLY A 186 -33.51 -4.32 24.59
C GLY A 186 -32.94 -4.25 26.03
N ALA A 187 -31.65 -4.02 26.18
CA ALA A 187 -31.03 -3.84 27.49
C ALA A 187 -31.48 -2.54 28.19
N GLU A 188 -31.67 -1.44 27.46
CA GLU A 188 -32.24 -0.20 28.00
C GLU A 188 -33.71 -0.36 28.45
N GLU A 189 -34.50 -1.11 27.70
CA GLU A 189 -35.89 -1.43 28.07
C GLU A 189 -35.97 -2.28 29.33
N PHE A 190 -35.08 -3.28 29.46
CA PHE A 190 -34.95 -4.10 30.67
C PHE A 190 -34.73 -3.23 31.94
N ILE A 191 -33.90 -2.19 31.84
CA ILE A 191 -33.71 -1.23 32.96
C ILE A 191 -34.97 -0.42 33.24
N LYS A 192 -35.63 0.11 32.22
CA LYS A 192 -36.82 0.98 32.36
C LYS A 192 -37.98 0.24 33.01
N ASN A 193 -38.09 -1.07 32.83
CA ASN A 193 -39.16 -1.86 33.40
C ASN A 193 -38.98 -2.18 34.91
N GLY A 194 -37.96 -1.64 35.54
CA GLY A 194 -37.76 -1.72 36.98
C GLY A 194 -37.28 -3.05 37.55
N GLU A 195 -36.88 -3.96 36.66
CA GLU A 195 -36.34 -5.29 37.06
C GLU A 195 -34.84 -5.21 37.44
N CYS A 196 -34.31 -3.98 37.63
CA CYS A 196 -32.87 -3.78 37.63
C CYS A 196 -32.29 -3.29 38.97
N ASP A 197 -31.37 -4.06 39.51
CA ASP A 197 -30.39 -3.59 40.50
C ASP A 197 -29.42 -2.59 39.79
N SER A 198 -29.02 -1.54 40.50
CA SER A 198 -28.10 -0.49 40.01
C SER A 198 -26.80 -1.03 39.38
N LYS A 199 -26.43 -2.24 39.69
CA LYS A 199 -25.30 -2.97 39.12
C LYS A 199 -25.43 -3.19 37.61
N TYR A 200 -26.63 -3.48 37.11
CA TYR A 200 -26.85 -3.76 35.67
C TYR A 200 -26.81 -2.49 34.81
N LEU A 201 -27.17 -1.34 35.37
CA LEU A 201 -27.03 -0.06 34.72
C LEU A 201 -25.57 0.24 34.34
N VAL A 202 -24.64 -0.12 35.24
CA VAL A 202 -23.20 0.05 34.99
C VAL A 202 -22.73 -0.84 33.85
N ASP A 203 -23.22 -2.06 33.74
CA ASP A 203 -22.84 -3.01 32.68
C ASP A 203 -23.34 -2.54 31.32
N ILE A 204 -24.56 -1.98 31.23
CA ILE A 204 -25.10 -1.43 29.99
C ILE A 204 -24.35 -0.19 29.55
N ILE A 205 -24.03 0.73 30.48
CA ILE A 205 -23.22 1.91 30.16
C ILE A 205 -21.84 1.50 29.63
N LYS A 206 -21.22 0.50 30.23
CA LYS A 206 -19.94 -0.07 29.75
C LYS A 206 -20.11 -0.70 28.36
N ALA A 207 -21.14 -1.54 28.14
CA ALA A 207 -21.38 -2.16 26.85
C ALA A 207 -21.59 -1.12 25.75
N LYS A 208 -22.38 -0.07 26.04
CA LYS A 208 -22.63 1.02 25.09
C LYS A 208 -21.35 1.76 24.74
N ARG A 209 -20.54 2.09 25.74
CA ARG A 209 -19.23 2.73 25.53
C ARG A 209 -18.26 1.85 24.72
N GLU A 210 -18.23 0.58 24.98
CA GLU A 210 -17.35 -0.35 24.26
C GLU A 210 -17.85 -0.56 22.80
N LEU A 211 -19.17 -0.52 22.56
CA LEU A 211 -19.71 -0.56 21.20
C LEU A 211 -19.45 0.75 20.42
N GLU A 212 -19.35 1.91 21.10
CA GLU A 212 -18.88 3.15 20.47
C GLU A 212 -17.43 3.00 19.96
N ILE A 213 -16.57 2.22 20.66
CA ILE A 213 -15.21 1.90 20.22
C ILE A 213 -15.23 1.10 18.92
N VAL A 214 -16.23 0.24 18.70
CA VAL A 214 -16.39 -0.53 17.44
C VAL A 214 -16.50 0.41 16.23
N ASN A 215 -17.23 1.53 16.35
CA ASN A 215 -17.35 2.51 15.28
C ASN A 215 -16.00 3.20 14.96
N HIS A 216 -15.17 3.47 15.97
CA HIS A 216 -13.82 3.98 15.75
C HIS A 216 -12.92 2.96 15.04
N ILE A 217 -13.04 1.68 15.43
CA ILE A 217 -12.32 0.57 14.80
C ILE A 217 -12.78 0.41 13.35
N LEU A 218 -14.07 0.51 13.06
CA LEU A 218 -14.63 0.46 11.72
C LEU A 218 -14.06 1.58 10.82
N ASN A 219 -14.01 2.80 11.32
CA ASN A 219 -13.40 3.92 10.61
C ASN A 219 -11.91 3.69 10.32
N HIS A 220 -11.17 3.10 11.27
CA HIS A 220 -9.77 2.73 11.08
C HIS A 220 -9.60 1.69 9.95
N PHE A 221 -10.45 0.66 9.93
CA PHE A 221 -10.42 -0.37 8.87
C PHE A 221 -10.85 0.19 7.52
N ASN A 222 -11.85 1.06 7.45
CA ASN A 222 -12.23 1.74 6.21
C ASN A 222 -11.09 2.57 5.62
N ASN A 223 -10.38 3.34 6.46
CA ASN A 223 -9.22 4.10 6.04
C ASN A 223 -8.07 3.19 5.57
N THR A 224 -7.83 2.08 6.27
CA THR A 224 -6.84 1.08 5.90
C THR A 224 -7.17 0.46 4.55
N ASN A 225 -8.43 0.07 4.32
CA ASN A 225 -8.91 -0.47 3.05
C ASN A 225 -8.69 0.51 1.90
N GLY A 226 -9.03 1.79 2.10
CA GLY A 226 -8.79 2.84 1.11
C GLY A 226 -7.31 3.06 0.79
N ASN A 227 -6.41 2.96 1.78
CA ASN A 227 -4.97 3.07 1.57
C ASN A 227 -4.41 1.84 0.83
N LEU A 228 -4.89 0.63 1.11
CA LEU A 228 -4.49 -0.58 0.39
C LEU A 228 -4.98 -0.55 -1.06
N ASP A 229 -6.19 -0.04 -1.30
CA ASP A 229 -6.70 0.14 -2.66
C ASP A 229 -5.83 1.11 -3.48
N LYS A 230 -5.47 2.26 -2.91
CA LYS A 230 -4.52 3.19 -3.53
C LYS A 230 -3.17 2.54 -3.79
N MET A 231 -2.64 1.77 -2.85
CA MET A 231 -1.37 1.06 -3.03
C MET A 231 -1.44 0.05 -4.18
N SER A 232 -2.55 -0.70 -4.29
CA SER A 232 -2.77 -1.63 -5.40
C SER A 232 -2.82 -0.91 -6.75
N GLN A 233 -3.46 0.27 -6.83
CA GLN A 233 -3.51 1.10 -8.03
C GLN A 233 -2.12 1.62 -8.42
N ILE A 234 -1.33 2.14 -7.46
CA ILE A 234 0.04 2.61 -7.69
C ILE A 234 0.92 1.48 -8.23
N LEU A 235 0.87 0.30 -7.60
CA LEU A 235 1.65 -0.87 -8.03
C LEU A 235 1.24 -1.34 -9.44
N ASN A 236 -0.04 -1.27 -9.78
CA ASN A 236 -0.54 -1.62 -11.11
C ASN A 236 -0.05 -0.62 -12.18
N SER A 237 -0.09 0.69 -11.88
CA SER A 237 0.48 1.72 -12.78
C SER A 237 1.97 1.51 -12.97
N TYR A 238 2.71 1.33 -11.88
CA TYR A 238 4.15 1.11 -11.93
C TYR A 238 4.52 -0.15 -12.71
N GLN A 239 3.77 -1.24 -12.57
CA GLN A 239 3.96 -2.43 -13.41
C GLN A 239 3.79 -2.12 -14.90
N GLY A 240 2.78 -1.34 -15.27
CA GLY A 240 2.55 -0.90 -16.64
C GLY A 240 3.71 -0.06 -17.18
N ASP A 241 4.22 0.86 -16.37
CA ASP A 241 5.36 1.70 -16.74
C ASP A 241 6.64 0.89 -16.94
N LEU A 242 6.91 -0.10 -16.09
CA LEU A 242 8.04 -1.01 -16.27
C LEU A 242 7.93 -1.84 -17.55
N LEU A 243 6.71 -2.28 -17.90
CA LEU A 243 6.47 -2.99 -19.18
C LEU A 243 6.76 -2.09 -20.37
N ASN A 244 6.32 -0.81 -20.33
CA ASN A 244 6.61 0.17 -21.38
C ASN A 244 8.13 0.39 -21.53
N VAL A 245 8.87 0.52 -20.40
CA VAL A 245 10.34 0.66 -20.44
C VAL A 245 10.99 -0.61 -21.02
N SER A 246 10.53 -1.82 -20.65
CA SER A 246 11.02 -3.09 -21.19
C SER A 246 10.82 -3.17 -22.72
N ASP A 247 9.64 -2.78 -23.20
CA ASP A 247 9.34 -2.81 -24.65
C ASP A 247 10.16 -1.76 -25.41
N GLU A 248 10.37 -0.56 -24.85
CA GLU A 248 11.24 0.44 -25.43
C GLU A 248 12.69 -0.09 -25.54
N ILE A 249 13.22 -0.76 -24.52
CA ILE A 249 14.57 -1.34 -24.51
C ILE A 249 14.75 -2.37 -25.63
N LYS A 250 13.76 -3.23 -25.89
CA LYS A 250 13.79 -4.22 -26.98
C LYS A 250 13.88 -3.59 -28.36
N ASN A 251 13.31 -2.40 -28.52
CA ASN A 251 13.23 -1.70 -29.79
C ASN A 251 14.40 -0.73 -30.08
N VAL A 252 15.31 -0.54 -29.10
CA VAL A 252 16.46 0.36 -29.26
C VAL A 252 17.59 -0.32 -30.01
N SER A 253 17.93 0.19 -31.20
CA SER A 253 19.04 -0.32 -32.02
C SER A 253 20.44 -0.02 -31.46
N LYS A 254 20.56 1.04 -30.66
CA LYS A 254 21.79 1.44 -29.95
C LYS A 254 21.47 1.82 -28.53
N PHE A 255 22.07 1.13 -27.58
CA PHE A 255 21.91 1.38 -26.16
C PHE A 255 23.11 2.20 -25.65
N GLU A 256 22.97 3.52 -25.68
CA GLU A 256 23.97 4.44 -25.14
C GLU A 256 23.61 4.83 -23.72
N VAL A 257 24.58 4.74 -22.82
CA VAL A 257 24.42 5.08 -21.42
C VAL A 257 25.29 6.29 -21.10
N THR A 258 24.68 7.29 -20.49
CA THR A 258 25.32 8.54 -20.11
C THR A 258 25.65 8.59 -18.60
N ARG A 259 26.50 9.55 -18.21
CA ARG A 259 26.73 9.82 -16.78
C ARG A 259 25.46 10.30 -16.06
N GLU A 260 24.55 10.94 -16.78
CA GLU A 260 23.28 11.38 -16.22
C GLU A 260 22.36 10.20 -15.92
N ASP A 261 22.36 9.17 -16.75
CA ASP A 261 21.63 7.92 -16.51
C ASP A 261 22.09 7.23 -15.21
N LEU A 262 23.40 7.24 -14.91
CA LEU A 262 23.89 6.76 -13.64
C LEU A 262 23.36 7.51 -12.43
N LYS A 263 23.21 8.84 -12.53
CA LYS A 263 22.62 9.63 -11.45
C LYS A 263 21.16 9.28 -11.23
N HIS A 264 20.41 9.12 -12.32
CA HIS A 264 19.00 8.70 -12.23
C HIS A 264 18.85 7.33 -11.59
N LEU A 265 19.67 6.34 -11.97
CA LEU A 265 19.65 5.02 -11.37
C LEU A 265 20.02 5.03 -9.88
N ARG A 266 21.02 5.84 -9.48
CA ARG A 266 21.40 6.00 -8.06
C ARG A 266 20.24 6.61 -7.26
N LEU A 267 19.60 7.65 -7.80
CA LEU A 267 18.43 8.27 -7.15
C LEU A 267 17.29 7.26 -6.96
N ALA A 268 16.97 6.47 -7.99
CA ALA A 268 15.94 5.42 -7.88
C ALA A 268 16.29 4.39 -6.79
N LEU A 269 17.56 3.97 -6.72
CA LEU A 269 18.02 3.04 -5.70
C LEU A 269 17.91 3.63 -4.28
N ASP A 270 18.28 4.89 -4.11
CA ASP A 270 18.25 5.57 -2.81
C ASP A 270 16.79 5.75 -2.32
N ILE A 271 15.88 6.16 -3.19
CA ILE A 271 14.46 6.29 -2.86
C ILE A 271 13.85 4.94 -2.52
N LEU A 272 14.19 3.89 -3.26
CA LEU A 272 13.67 2.55 -2.98
C LEU A 272 14.21 2.00 -1.64
N LYS A 273 15.46 2.26 -1.29
CA LYS A 273 16.03 1.91 0.02
C LYS A 273 15.35 2.68 1.16
N GLU A 274 15.11 3.97 0.98
CA GLU A 274 14.36 4.78 1.95
C GLU A 274 12.94 4.26 2.13
N SER A 275 12.28 3.91 1.02
CA SER A 275 10.93 3.33 1.02
C SER A 275 10.88 2.00 1.75
N HIS A 276 11.87 1.12 1.52
CA HIS A 276 12.01 -0.13 2.25
C HIS A 276 12.16 0.09 3.75
N TYR A 277 13.01 1.00 4.14
CA TYR A 277 13.19 1.35 5.56
C TYR A 277 11.88 1.85 6.20
N LYS A 278 11.14 2.75 5.53
CA LYS A 278 9.84 3.25 5.99
C LYS A 278 8.81 2.13 6.08
N PHE A 279 8.82 1.20 5.12
CA PHE A 279 7.93 0.04 5.09
C PHE A 279 8.17 -0.88 6.30
N ILE A 280 9.42 -1.21 6.61
CA ILE A 280 9.79 -2.00 7.81
C ILE A 280 9.39 -1.25 9.09
N ARG A 281 9.62 0.05 9.19
CA ARG A 281 9.24 0.83 10.38
C ARG A 281 7.73 0.79 10.64
N LYS A 282 6.90 0.82 9.61
CA LYS A 282 5.44 0.67 9.76
C LYS A 282 5.08 -0.69 10.36
N SER A 283 5.78 -1.77 10.00
CA SER A 283 5.53 -3.11 10.55
C SER A 283 5.79 -3.20 12.05
N LEU A 284 6.74 -2.43 12.57
CA LEU A 284 7.21 -2.50 13.95
C LEU A 284 6.45 -1.57 14.91
N ASN A 285 5.50 -0.76 14.42
CA ASN A 285 4.79 0.25 15.23
C ASN A 285 5.74 1.23 15.96
N CYS A 286 6.94 1.43 15.43
CA CYS A 286 7.91 2.37 15.97
C CYS A 286 7.48 3.81 15.61
N THR A 287 6.49 4.34 16.33
CA THR A 287 6.29 5.79 16.42
C THR A 287 7.36 6.35 17.35
N LEU A 288 8.28 7.12 16.79
CA LEU A 288 9.15 8.00 17.56
C LEU A 288 8.35 9.19 18.07
#